data_cffed62eb5277790dec29fe82adefe55
#
_entry.id   cffed62eb5277790dec29fe82adefe55
#
_cell.length_a   1.000
_cell.length_b   1.000
_cell.length_c   1.000
_cell.angle_alpha   90.00
_cell.angle_beta   90.00
_cell.angle_gamma   90.00
#
_symmetry.space_group_name_H-M   'P 1'
#
loop_
_entity.id
_entity.type
_entity.pdbx_description
1 polymer ?
#
loop_
_entity_poly.entity_id
_entity_poly.type
_entity_poly.pdbx_seq_one_letter_code
_entity_poly.pdbx_strand_id
1 'polypeptide(L)'
;MKINFTNAVLTDLDGEPILNDAGEQANADYKYLAKKIYESSIEEFPMPFLDKLEIAQKINKGEDIDLERPAQEAIKGFMNTMSSTRGHAVNAWLNCFEKEEKPKSKSKEKS
;
A
#
# COMPACT_ATOMS: atom_id res chain seq x y z
N MET A 1 -9.74 9.69 -3.55
CA MET A 1 -9.23 8.45 -4.16
C MET A 1 -9.46 7.28 -3.22
N LYS A 2 -10.12 6.26 -3.68
CA LYS A 2 -10.36 5.08 -2.86
C LYS A 2 -9.33 4.01 -3.14
N ILE A 3 -8.78 3.45 -2.08
CA ILE A 3 -7.72 2.45 -2.17
C ILE A 3 -8.05 1.29 -1.26
N ASN A 4 -7.78 0.08 -1.72
CA ASN A 4 -7.94 -1.11 -0.90
C ASN A 4 -6.64 -1.91 -0.94
N PHE A 5 -5.94 -1.93 0.19
CA PHE A 5 -4.63 -2.58 0.25
C PHE A 5 -4.69 -4.11 0.25
N THR A 6 -5.90 -4.68 0.37
CA THR A 6 -6.02 -6.14 0.20
C THR A 6 -5.74 -6.56 -1.24
N ASN A 7 -5.77 -5.60 -2.17
CA ASN A 7 -5.49 -5.87 -3.58
C ASN A 7 -4.00 -5.81 -3.93
N ALA A 8 -3.15 -5.56 -2.94
CA ALA A 8 -1.71 -5.43 -3.20
C ALA A 8 -1.10 -6.80 -3.49
N VAL A 9 -0.69 -7.02 -4.72
CA VAL A 9 -0.10 -8.28 -5.17
C VAL A 9 1.41 -8.14 -5.21
N LEU A 10 2.12 -9.10 -4.63
CA LEU A 10 3.58 -9.11 -4.66
C LEU A 10 4.07 -9.45 -6.06
N THR A 11 5.03 -8.68 -6.55
CA THR A 11 5.60 -8.91 -7.87
C THR A 11 7.12 -8.96 -7.76
N ASP A 12 7.75 -9.64 -8.72
CA ASP A 12 9.21 -9.69 -8.80
C ASP A 12 9.73 -8.48 -9.58
N LEU A 13 11.03 -8.48 -9.85
CA LEU A 13 11.64 -7.34 -10.54
C LEU A 13 11.13 -7.13 -11.95
N ASP A 14 10.61 -8.17 -12.56
CA ASP A 14 10.07 -8.09 -13.91
C ASP A 14 8.59 -7.73 -13.93
N GLY A 15 8.00 -7.53 -12.76
CA GLY A 15 6.58 -7.20 -12.67
C GLY A 15 5.65 -8.41 -12.70
N GLU A 16 6.20 -9.62 -12.64
CA GLU A 16 5.39 -10.83 -12.65
C GLU A 16 4.93 -11.17 -11.25
N PRO A 17 3.70 -11.68 -11.09
CA PRO A 17 3.21 -12.04 -9.75
C PRO A 17 4.06 -13.14 -9.13
N ILE A 18 4.33 -12.97 -7.84
CA ILE A 18 5.00 -14.01 -7.06
C ILE A 18 3.94 -14.98 -6.58
N LEU A 19 4.18 -16.27 -6.75
CA LEU A 19 3.21 -17.29 -6.36
C LEU A 19 3.59 -17.90 -5.01
N ASN A 20 2.55 -18.23 -4.22
CA ASN A 20 2.76 -18.92 -2.97
C ASN A 20 2.88 -20.44 -3.24
N ASP A 21 2.99 -21.22 -2.16
CA ASP A 21 3.16 -22.66 -2.29
C ASP A 21 2.00 -23.36 -2.97
N ALA A 22 0.82 -22.76 -2.91
CA ALA A 22 -0.37 -23.31 -3.55
C ALA A 22 -0.50 -22.92 -5.02
N GLY A 23 0.45 -22.11 -5.54
CA GLY A 23 0.40 -21.66 -6.93
C GLY A 23 -0.49 -20.45 -7.13
N GLU A 24 -0.91 -19.80 -6.06
CA GLU A 24 -1.76 -18.62 -6.13
C GLU A 24 -0.92 -17.36 -5.95
N GLN A 25 -1.45 -16.23 -6.44
CA GLN A 25 -0.75 -14.96 -6.29
C GLN A 25 -0.59 -14.62 -4.81
N ALA A 26 0.64 -14.27 -4.42
CA ALA A 26 0.91 -13.85 -3.05
C ALA A 26 0.60 -12.36 -2.91
N ASN A 27 -0.06 -12.00 -1.82
CA ASN A 27 -0.41 -10.61 -1.54
C ASN A 27 0.45 -10.06 -0.42
N ALA A 28 0.68 -8.75 -0.46
CA ALA A 28 1.37 -8.06 0.62
C ALA A 28 0.47 -8.06 1.86
N ASP A 29 1.09 -8.16 3.01
CA ASP A 29 0.35 -8.25 4.28
C ASP A 29 -0.16 -6.87 4.69
N TYR A 30 -1.42 -6.59 4.37
CA TYR A 30 -2.01 -5.30 4.69
C TYR A 30 -2.15 -5.09 6.20
N LYS A 31 -2.26 -6.17 6.98
CA LYS A 31 -2.34 -6.03 8.43
C LYS A 31 -1.01 -5.59 9.01
N TYR A 32 0.08 -6.00 8.41
CA TYR A 32 1.41 -5.54 8.81
C TYR A 32 1.54 -4.04 8.55
N LEU A 33 1.06 -3.59 7.39
CA LEU A 33 1.07 -2.16 7.07
C LEU A 33 0.26 -1.36 8.08
N ALA A 34 -0.93 -1.85 8.43
CA ALA A 34 -1.78 -1.20 9.43
C ALA A 34 -1.08 -1.07 10.77
N LYS A 35 -0.42 -2.15 11.19
CA LYS A 35 0.30 -2.15 12.46
C LYS A 35 1.42 -1.12 12.45
N LYS A 36 2.17 -1.05 11.36
CA LYS A 36 3.28 -0.11 11.25
C LYS A 36 2.80 1.34 11.26
N ILE A 37 1.69 1.61 10.60
CA ILE A 37 1.10 2.94 10.62
C ILE A 37 0.68 3.31 12.05
N TYR A 38 0.02 2.39 12.72
CA TYR A 38 -0.44 2.62 14.09
C TYR A 38 0.72 2.91 15.04
N GLU A 39 1.85 2.21 14.86
CA GLU A 39 3.00 2.34 15.75
C GLU A 39 3.93 3.48 15.36
N SER A 40 3.71 4.14 14.24
CA SER A 40 4.63 5.15 13.74
C SER A 40 4.59 6.42 14.62
N SER A 41 5.71 7.15 14.62
CA SER A 41 5.80 8.43 15.30
C SER A 41 5.27 9.53 14.40
N ILE A 42 5.05 10.71 15.00
CA ILE A 42 4.62 11.87 14.22
C ILE A 42 5.70 12.28 13.20
N GLU A 43 6.95 11.96 13.51
CA GLU A 43 8.05 12.28 12.59
C GLU A 43 8.04 11.35 11.38
N GLU A 44 7.70 10.07 11.60
CA GLU A 44 7.65 9.10 10.51
C GLU A 44 6.40 9.25 9.67
N PHE A 45 5.30 9.59 10.32
CA PHE A 45 4.00 9.70 9.66
C PHE A 45 3.33 10.97 10.18
N PRO A 46 3.59 12.12 9.54
CA PRO A 46 3.14 13.43 10.08
C PRO A 46 1.65 13.64 9.87
N MET A 47 0.87 13.06 10.75
CA MET A 47 -0.59 13.13 10.69
C MET A 47 -1.13 13.06 12.11
N PRO A 48 -2.23 13.77 12.44
CA PRO A 48 -2.83 13.66 13.77
C PRO A 48 -3.17 12.21 14.09
N PHE A 49 -2.98 11.84 15.36
CA PHE A 49 -3.12 10.43 15.75
C PHE A 49 -4.49 9.87 15.41
N LEU A 50 -5.56 10.64 15.62
CA LEU A 50 -6.91 10.11 15.35
C LEU A 50 -7.11 9.80 13.88
N ASP A 51 -6.57 10.63 12.99
CA ASP A 51 -6.66 10.36 11.56
C ASP A 51 -5.85 9.12 11.19
N LYS A 52 -4.66 9.02 11.76
CA LYS A 52 -3.79 7.86 11.53
C LYS A 52 -4.44 6.59 12.04
N LEU A 53 -5.06 6.66 13.22
CA LEU A 53 -5.73 5.52 13.81
C LEU A 53 -6.88 5.04 12.92
N GLU A 54 -7.67 5.96 12.38
CA GLU A 54 -8.77 5.59 11.50
C GLU A 54 -8.26 4.87 10.26
N ILE A 55 -7.21 5.41 9.66
CA ILE A 55 -6.60 4.78 8.47
C ILE A 55 -6.11 3.38 8.81
N ALA A 56 -5.38 3.24 9.93
CA ALA A 56 -4.83 1.94 10.32
C ALA A 56 -5.94 0.93 10.58
N GLN A 57 -7.02 1.35 11.23
CA GLN A 57 -8.12 0.45 11.52
C GLN A 57 -8.80 -0.03 10.25
N LYS A 58 -9.02 0.87 9.30
CA LYS A 58 -9.65 0.47 8.04
C LYS A 58 -8.78 -0.47 7.23
N ILE A 59 -7.47 -0.21 7.20
CA ILE A 59 -6.55 -1.12 6.51
C ILE A 59 -6.58 -2.48 7.18
N ASN A 60 -6.55 -2.51 8.50
CA ASN A 60 -6.53 -3.78 9.24
C ASN A 60 -7.77 -4.62 8.99
N LYS A 61 -8.91 -3.96 8.74
CA LYS A 61 -10.16 -4.65 8.45
C LYS A 61 -10.33 -5.02 6.99
N GLY A 62 -9.40 -4.59 6.13
CA GLY A 62 -9.48 -4.86 4.70
C GLY A 62 -10.51 -4.01 3.98
N GLU A 63 -10.85 -2.86 4.53
CA GLU A 63 -11.86 -1.97 3.95
C GLU A 63 -11.23 -0.97 2.99
N ASP A 64 -12.06 -0.44 2.09
CA ASP A 64 -11.64 0.66 1.23
C ASP A 64 -11.35 1.89 2.07
N ILE A 65 -10.37 2.67 1.65
CA ILE A 65 -10.02 3.92 2.31
C ILE A 65 -10.11 5.04 1.27
N ASP A 66 -10.78 6.13 1.64
CA ASP A 66 -10.83 7.30 0.77
C ASP A 66 -9.79 8.30 1.25
N LEU A 67 -8.75 8.51 0.46
CA LEU A 67 -7.62 9.35 0.84
C LEU A 67 -7.53 10.58 -0.05
N GLU A 68 -7.41 11.74 0.58
CA GLU A 68 -7.10 12.97 -0.12
C GLU A 68 -5.60 13.05 -0.37
N ARG A 69 -5.21 13.96 -1.26
CA ARG A 69 -3.81 14.03 -1.68
C ARG A 69 -2.81 14.16 -0.53
N PRO A 70 -3.01 15.02 0.47
CA PRO A 70 -2.02 15.10 1.56
C PRO A 70 -1.85 13.78 2.30
N ALA A 71 -2.95 13.05 2.51
CA ALA A 71 -2.87 11.76 3.19
C ALA A 71 -2.17 10.73 2.31
N GLN A 72 -2.42 10.77 1.01
CA GLN A 72 -1.73 9.87 0.07
C GLN A 72 -0.23 10.09 0.12
N GLU A 73 0.21 11.35 0.09
CA GLU A 73 1.63 11.66 0.14
C GLU A 73 2.27 11.24 1.45
N ALA A 74 1.56 11.42 2.56
CA ALA A 74 2.07 11.00 3.87
C ALA A 74 2.27 9.50 3.92
N ILE A 75 1.31 8.73 3.40
CA ILE A 75 1.42 7.28 3.41
C ILE A 75 2.53 6.80 2.49
N LYS A 76 2.63 7.40 1.30
CA LYS A 76 3.70 7.02 0.37
C LYS A 76 5.08 7.29 0.97
N GLY A 77 5.23 8.45 1.59
CA GLY A 77 6.49 8.80 2.24
C GLY A 77 6.82 7.83 3.37
N PHE A 78 5.81 7.46 4.15
CA PHE A 78 6.01 6.51 5.24
C PHE A 78 6.45 5.15 4.70
N MET A 79 5.79 4.67 3.65
CA MET A 79 6.16 3.39 3.05
C MET A 79 7.61 3.37 2.59
N ASN A 80 8.07 4.48 2.04
CA ASN A 80 9.45 4.56 1.55
C ASN A 80 10.49 4.52 2.68
N THR A 81 10.07 4.74 3.92
CA THR A 81 10.98 4.69 5.07
C THR A 81 10.93 3.36 5.81
N MET A 82 10.13 2.40 5.35
CA MET A 82 9.96 1.12 6.03
C MET A 82 11.13 0.19 5.70
N SER A 83 12.24 0.38 6.40
CA SER A 83 13.47 -0.33 6.08
C SER A 83 13.41 -1.82 6.47
N SER A 84 12.53 -2.18 7.39
CA SER A 84 12.41 -3.58 7.81
C SER A 84 11.46 -4.38 6.94
N THR A 85 10.81 -3.73 5.97
CA THR A 85 9.84 -4.36 5.10
C THR A 85 10.49 -4.70 3.77
N ARG A 86 10.16 -5.85 3.22
CA ARG A 86 10.69 -6.24 1.91
C ARG A 86 10.26 -5.26 0.84
N GLY A 87 11.16 -4.96 -0.09
CA GLY A 87 10.88 -4.00 -1.14
C GLY A 87 9.67 -4.37 -1.99
N HIS A 88 9.47 -5.66 -2.26
CA HIS A 88 8.33 -6.06 -3.09
C HIS A 88 6.99 -5.80 -2.40
N ALA A 89 6.94 -5.86 -1.06
CA ALA A 89 5.72 -5.52 -0.33
C ALA A 89 5.43 -4.03 -0.45
N VAL A 90 6.45 -3.19 -0.28
CA VAL A 90 6.30 -1.75 -0.43
C VAL A 90 5.83 -1.41 -1.84
N ASN A 91 6.44 -2.03 -2.83
CA ASN A 91 6.06 -1.81 -4.22
C ASN A 91 4.59 -2.20 -4.46
N ALA A 92 4.14 -3.31 -3.88
CA ALA A 92 2.76 -3.75 -4.05
C ALA A 92 1.78 -2.74 -3.47
N TRP A 93 2.07 -2.20 -2.29
CA TRP A 93 1.21 -1.19 -1.68
C TRP A 93 1.20 0.09 -2.51
N LEU A 94 2.36 0.52 -3.00
CA LEU A 94 2.43 1.73 -3.82
C LEU A 94 1.65 1.56 -5.13
N ASN A 95 1.65 0.38 -5.69
CA ASN A 95 0.92 0.12 -6.93
C ASN A 95 -0.60 0.23 -6.74
N CYS A 96 -1.10 0.12 -5.52
CA CYS A 96 -2.53 0.32 -5.27
C CYS A 96 -2.96 1.75 -5.61
N PHE A 97 -2.07 2.72 -5.38
CA PHE A 97 -2.36 4.11 -5.75
C PHE A 97 -2.39 4.27 -7.26
N GLU A 98 -1.45 3.65 -7.95
CA GLU A 98 -1.36 3.79 -9.39
C GLU A 98 -2.55 3.17 -10.11
N LYS A 99 -3.06 2.05 -9.60
CA LYS A 99 -4.21 1.41 -10.21
C LYS A 99 -5.43 2.33 -10.24
N GLU A 100 -5.59 3.14 -9.19
CA GLU A 100 -6.71 4.06 -9.14
C GLU A 100 -6.52 5.22 -10.09
N GLU A 101 -5.29 5.67 -10.28
CA GLU A 101 -5.00 6.84 -11.09
C GLU A 101 -4.91 6.55 -12.57
N LYS A 102 -4.74 5.30 -12.93
CA LYS A 102 -4.51 4.94 -14.33
C LYS A 102 -5.64 4.14 -14.90
N PRO A 103 -6.65 4.81 -15.38
CA PRO A 103 -7.74 4.07 -16.02
C PRO A 103 -7.31 3.45 -17.33
N LYS A 104 -6.15 3.83 -17.86
CA LYS A 104 -5.69 3.30 -19.11
C LYS A 104 -4.22 2.98 -19.14
N SER A 105 -3.94 3.50 -19.44
CA SER A 105 -2.80 3.33 -19.73
C SER A 105 -2.11 2.83 -20.02
N LYS A 106 -2.10 2.83 -20.00
CA LYS A 106 -1.34 2.32 -20.28
C LYS A 106 -0.93 1.98 -20.96
N SER A 107 -1.13 2.27 -21.13
CA SER A 107 -0.61 1.88 -21.72
C SER A 107 0.21 1.72 -22.05
N LYS A 108 0.29 1.81 -22.08
CA LYS A 108 1.05 1.47 -22.43
C LYS A 108 1.65 0.92 -22.53
N GLU A 109 1.33 0.84 -22.23
CA GLU A 109 1.82 0.27 -22.42
C GLU A 109 2.29 -0.15 -22.78
N LYS A 110 2.06 0.05 -22.93
CA LYS A 110 2.44 -0.36 -23.38
C LYS A 110 2.91 -0.43 -23.78
N SER A 111 2.59 -0.11 -23.79
CA SER A 111 3.01 -0.46 -24.18
C SER A 111 3.40 -0.48 -24.41
#